data_15e6742379ce0b53902c12c7e904c43f
#
_entry.id   15e6742379ce0b53902c12c7e904c43f
#
_cell.length_a   1.000
_cell.length_b   1.000
_cell.length_c   1.000
_cell.angle_alpha   90.00
_cell.angle_beta   90.00
_cell.angle_gamma   90.00
#
_symmetry.space_group_name_H-M   'P 1'
#
loop_
_entity.id
_entity.type
_entity.pdbx_description
1 polymer ?
#
loop_
_entity_poly.entity_id
_entity_poly.type
_entity_poly.pdbx_seq_one_letter_code
_entity_poly.pdbx_strand_id
1 'polypeptide(L)'
;MLPMRQSYLIIPIYTADVSGVCSALYELGGMTVMHDPSGCNSTYNTHDEIRWYDQDSLIFISGLTEIDAIMGNDRKFIDDIEHAARELRPKFIALAGSPIPFMNGTDFPAIARVIETETGIPTFSVPTNGMHDYVYGAGIALEEIAKRFTGKTEIENDTQKRTSADKIAETETTDDSRFPDSVVNVNPKKKEKRSGRSVNLLGVTPLDFGPQKNVEIMKENLHNYGWNVLSAWAMGDTLETLQQAETADVNLVVSAVGLRAAKVLQEKFGTPYVIGTPNEWLAETISEALEEAAEQQTDWKMVYLQNRMQKEAEITLIGEPVTMGSLAAGIEKKYGHSVRVFCPLKECENLVGEKDAIVLGEEAMEEALRDAKIIVADPLYKPICPAKCTFYELPHVAFSGRLWFGTD
;
A
#
# COMPACT_ATOMS: atom_id res chain seq x y z
N MET A 1 -5.20 0.56 -37.88
CA MET A 1 -4.58 1.30 -36.75
C MET A 1 -5.72 1.84 -35.92
N LEU A 2 -5.91 1.35 -34.73
CA LEU A 2 -6.78 2.04 -33.76
C LEU A 2 -6.13 3.41 -33.48
N PRO A 3 -6.88 4.53 -33.52
CA PRO A 3 -6.31 5.80 -33.13
C PRO A 3 -5.76 5.68 -31.72
N MET A 4 -4.51 6.07 -31.50
CA MET A 4 -3.96 6.22 -30.15
C MET A 4 -4.80 7.28 -29.46
N ARG A 5 -5.62 6.88 -28.50
CA ARG A 5 -6.31 7.83 -27.63
C ARG A 5 -5.29 8.42 -26.69
N GLN A 6 -5.16 9.72 -26.70
CA GLN A 6 -4.42 10.44 -25.69
C GLN A 6 -5.25 10.35 -24.40
N SER A 7 -4.70 9.71 -23.37
CA SER A 7 -5.43 9.49 -22.12
C SER A 7 -5.55 10.75 -21.28
N TYR A 8 -4.58 11.68 -21.40
CA TYR A 8 -4.51 12.91 -20.61
C TYR A 8 -4.06 14.06 -21.50
N LEU A 9 -4.76 15.18 -21.41
CA LEU A 9 -4.47 16.43 -22.11
C LEU A 9 -4.38 17.63 -21.14
N ILE A 10 -5.23 17.65 -20.13
CA ILE A 10 -5.43 18.75 -19.19
C ILE A 10 -4.93 18.36 -17.80
N ILE A 11 -5.28 17.17 -17.33
CA ILE A 11 -4.89 16.67 -16.00
C ILE A 11 -3.57 15.90 -16.08
N PRO A 12 -2.65 16.08 -15.11
CA PRO A 12 -1.40 15.31 -15.06
C PRO A 12 -1.63 13.84 -14.74
N ILE A 13 -0.58 13.05 -14.93
CA ILE A 13 -0.57 11.64 -14.52
C ILE A 13 -0.40 11.59 -12.99
N TYR A 14 -1.12 10.69 -12.35
CA TYR A 14 -1.06 10.47 -10.91
C TYR A 14 0.27 9.85 -10.47
N THR A 15 0.49 9.84 -9.16
CA THR A 15 1.64 9.20 -8.54
C THR A 15 1.77 7.74 -8.97
N ALA A 16 2.96 7.36 -9.45
CA ALA A 16 3.24 6.04 -9.98
C ALA A 16 3.60 5.00 -8.89
N ASP A 17 3.68 3.74 -9.31
CA ASP A 17 4.00 2.59 -8.48
C ASP A 17 5.32 2.73 -7.69
N VAL A 18 6.38 3.27 -8.31
CA VAL A 18 7.68 3.46 -7.65
C VAL A 18 7.57 4.40 -6.45
N SER A 19 6.86 5.54 -6.61
CA SER A 19 6.60 6.47 -5.51
C SER A 19 5.73 5.82 -4.43
N GLY A 20 4.79 4.96 -4.83
CA GLY A 20 3.98 4.17 -3.90
C GLY A 20 4.82 3.28 -3.00
N VAL A 21 5.82 2.57 -3.56
CA VAL A 21 6.78 1.77 -2.79
C VAL A 21 7.53 2.62 -1.78
N CYS A 22 8.11 3.74 -2.24
CA CYS A 22 8.88 4.63 -1.38
C CYS A 22 8.03 5.18 -0.23
N SER A 23 6.80 5.61 -0.52
CA SER A 23 5.89 6.14 0.49
C SER A 23 5.45 5.08 1.52
N ALA A 24 5.19 3.85 1.09
CA ALA A 24 4.80 2.76 1.98
C ALA A 24 5.92 2.30 2.92
N LEU A 25 7.19 2.40 2.49
CA LEU A 25 8.35 1.92 3.25
C LEU A 25 9.09 3.04 4.01
N TYR A 26 8.66 4.28 3.88
CA TYR A 26 9.35 5.50 4.30
C TYR A 26 9.83 5.48 5.76
N GLU A 27 8.98 5.06 6.71
CA GLU A 27 9.21 5.12 8.15
C GLU A 27 9.77 3.82 8.74
N LEU A 28 9.91 2.77 7.93
CA LEU A 28 10.20 1.42 8.44
C LEU A 28 11.69 1.16 8.69
N GLY A 29 12.57 2.14 8.42
CA GLY A 29 14.01 2.03 8.64
C GLY A 29 14.74 1.13 7.64
N GLY A 30 14.09 0.81 6.52
CA GLY A 30 14.69 0.14 5.38
C GLY A 30 15.32 1.11 4.39
N MET A 31 16.24 0.62 3.57
CA MET A 31 16.81 1.34 2.44
C MET A 31 16.03 1.00 1.17
N THR A 32 15.30 1.98 0.64
CA THR A 32 14.57 1.83 -0.63
C THR A 32 15.38 2.42 -1.76
N VAL A 33 15.72 1.62 -2.76
CA VAL A 33 16.54 2.04 -3.89
C VAL A 33 15.72 1.99 -5.17
N MET A 34 15.50 3.17 -5.76
CA MET A 34 14.92 3.30 -7.10
C MET A 34 16.01 3.14 -8.14
N HIS A 35 15.97 2.08 -8.94
CA HIS A 35 16.90 1.92 -10.06
C HIS A 35 16.42 2.74 -11.24
N ASP A 36 17.04 3.91 -11.43
CA ASP A 36 16.61 4.94 -12.37
C ASP A 36 17.76 5.91 -12.73
N PRO A 37 17.69 6.58 -13.90
CA PRO A 37 18.63 7.66 -14.27
C PRO A 37 18.57 8.93 -13.42
N SER A 38 17.75 9.01 -12.41
CA SER A 38 17.53 10.14 -11.50
C SER A 38 16.55 11.23 -11.97
N GLY A 39 16.31 11.37 -13.26
CA GLY A 39 15.45 12.44 -13.78
C GLY A 39 13.98 12.27 -13.46
N CYS A 40 13.46 11.06 -13.65
CA CYS A 40 12.02 10.78 -13.51
C CYS A 40 11.57 10.66 -12.05
N ASN A 41 12.36 9.99 -11.20
CA ASN A 41 11.98 9.74 -9.81
C ASN A 41 12.44 10.80 -8.82
N SER A 42 13.19 11.82 -9.25
CA SER A 42 13.56 12.96 -8.39
C SER A 42 12.36 13.80 -7.96
N THR A 43 11.23 13.72 -8.70
CA THR A 43 9.98 14.39 -8.34
C THR A 43 9.31 13.79 -7.11
N TYR A 44 9.62 12.53 -6.75
CA TYR A 44 9.08 11.90 -5.57
C TYR A 44 9.26 12.76 -4.30
N ASN A 45 10.46 13.22 -4.03
CA ASN A 45 10.77 14.02 -2.85
C ASN A 45 10.19 15.43 -2.89
N THR A 46 9.94 15.97 -4.10
CA THR A 46 9.46 17.35 -4.25
C THR A 46 7.95 17.45 -4.45
N HIS A 47 7.29 16.39 -4.88
CA HIS A 47 5.87 16.39 -5.25
C HIS A 47 5.03 15.39 -4.47
N ASP A 48 5.47 14.13 -4.38
CA ASP A 48 4.63 13.05 -3.85
C ASP A 48 4.77 12.83 -2.35
N GLU A 49 5.95 13.09 -1.75
CA GLU A 49 6.20 12.76 -0.34
C GLU A 49 6.09 14.00 0.57
N ILE A 50 5.03 14.05 1.37
CA ILE A 50 4.77 15.18 2.26
C ILE A 50 5.71 15.23 3.49
N ARG A 51 6.31 14.09 3.88
CA ARG A 51 7.23 13.98 5.04
C ARG A 51 8.67 14.32 4.71
N TRP A 52 9.01 14.58 3.44
CA TRP A 52 10.38 14.70 2.97
C TRP A 52 11.24 15.72 3.73
N TYR A 53 10.64 16.82 4.18
CA TYR A 53 11.37 17.85 4.93
C TYR A 53 11.29 17.71 6.45
N ASP A 54 10.42 16.86 6.94
CA ASP A 54 10.12 16.73 8.36
C ASP A 54 10.70 15.46 8.97
N GLN A 55 11.00 14.46 8.13
CA GLN A 55 11.44 13.14 8.59
C GLN A 55 12.47 12.53 7.66
N ASP A 56 13.59 12.10 8.21
CA ASP A 56 14.64 11.41 7.46
C ASP A 56 14.20 10.02 7.01
N SER A 57 14.58 9.64 5.79
CA SER A 57 14.39 8.29 5.25
C SER A 57 15.55 7.88 4.36
N LEU A 58 15.80 6.56 4.28
CA LEU A 58 16.85 5.98 3.45
C LEU A 58 16.31 5.65 2.05
N ILE A 59 15.95 6.70 1.29
CA ILE A 59 15.48 6.57 -0.10
C ILE A 59 16.56 7.06 -1.05
N PHE A 60 16.94 6.23 -2.00
CA PHE A 60 18.02 6.49 -2.96
C PHE A 60 17.59 6.25 -4.38
N ILE A 61 18.23 6.96 -5.30
CA ILE A 61 18.16 6.72 -6.74
C ILE A 61 19.54 6.24 -7.18
N SER A 62 19.59 5.16 -7.95
CA SER A 62 20.87 4.54 -8.35
C SER A 62 21.71 5.38 -9.31
N GLY A 63 21.11 6.37 -9.97
CA GLY A 63 21.81 7.18 -10.95
C GLY A 63 22.26 6.37 -12.17
N LEU A 64 21.38 5.48 -12.68
CA LEU A 64 21.63 4.66 -13.86
C LEU A 64 22.09 5.52 -15.04
N THR A 65 23.30 5.29 -15.54
CA THR A 65 23.82 5.97 -16.71
C THR A 65 23.39 5.28 -18.02
N GLU A 66 23.43 6.00 -19.14
CA GLU A 66 23.15 5.43 -20.46
C GLU A 66 24.08 4.24 -20.77
N ILE A 67 25.35 4.36 -20.40
CA ILE A 67 26.36 3.29 -20.62
C ILE A 67 26.02 2.06 -19.75
N ASP A 68 25.70 2.26 -18.47
CA ASP A 68 25.32 1.16 -17.58
C ASP A 68 24.05 0.44 -18.07
N ALA A 69 23.07 1.20 -18.58
CA ALA A 69 21.84 0.65 -19.14
C ALA A 69 22.10 -0.19 -20.42
N ILE A 70 22.97 0.26 -21.31
CA ILE A 70 23.33 -0.44 -22.55
C ILE A 70 24.16 -1.70 -22.26
N MET A 71 25.11 -1.61 -21.33
CA MET A 71 26.06 -2.69 -21.02
C MET A 71 25.49 -3.73 -20.05
N GLY A 72 24.39 -3.44 -19.35
CA GLY A 72 23.84 -4.31 -18.31
C GLY A 72 24.78 -4.44 -17.10
N ASN A 73 25.24 -3.32 -16.56
CA ASN A 73 26.26 -3.32 -15.48
C ASN A 73 25.60 -3.47 -14.09
N ASP A 74 25.01 -4.63 -13.83
CA ASP A 74 24.36 -4.93 -12.54
C ASP A 74 25.36 -4.94 -11.37
N ARG A 75 26.63 -5.30 -11.62
CA ARG A 75 27.65 -5.38 -10.55
C ARG A 75 27.91 -4.01 -9.91
N LYS A 76 27.97 -2.93 -10.70
CA LYS A 76 28.11 -1.58 -10.15
C LYS A 76 26.94 -1.22 -9.24
N PHE A 77 25.71 -1.54 -9.67
CA PHE A 77 24.51 -1.29 -8.89
C PHE A 77 24.53 -2.05 -7.55
N ILE A 78 24.95 -3.31 -7.57
CA ILE A 78 25.11 -4.13 -6.36
C ILE A 78 26.18 -3.51 -5.43
N ASP A 79 27.37 -3.19 -5.95
CA ASP A 79 28.49 -2.64 -5.18
C ASP A 79 28.11 -1.31 -4.49
N ASP A 80 27.40 -0.43 -5.19
CA ASP A 80 26.93 0.87 -4.65
C ASP A 80 25.94 0.66 -3.49
N ILE A 81 25.00 -0.29 -3.62
CA ILE A 81 24.04 -0.65 -2.56
C ILE A 81 24.76 -1.25 -1.36
N GLU A 82 25.70 -2.18 -1.57
CA GLU A 82 26.46 -2.80 -0.49
C GLU A 82 27.30 -1.78 0.28
N HIS A 83 27.92 -0.84 -0.43
CA HIS A 83 28.67 0.23 0.21
C HIS A 83 27.78 1.08 1.11
N ALA A 84 26.65 1.55 0.59
CA ALA A 84 25.66 2.32 1.35
C ALA A 84 25.10 1.51 2.54
N ALA A 85 24.80 0.22 2.35
CA ALA A 85 24.27 -0.64 3.39
C ALA A 85 25.24 -0.87 4.56
N ARG A 86 26.55 -0.97 4.29
CA ARG A 86 27.58 -1.08 5.34
C ARG A 86 27.67 0.17 6.22
N GLU A 87 27.47 1.34 5.64
CA GLU A 87 27.54 2.61 6.36
C GLU A 87 26.23 2.89 7.12
N LEU A 88 25.08 2.71 6.46
CA LEU A 88 23.77 3.11 6.95
C LEU A 88 23.07 2.04 7.81
N ARG A 89 23.44 0.76 7.65
CA ARG A 89 22.88 -0.39 8.39
C ARG A 89 21.35 -0.42 8.41
N PRO A 90 20.70 -0.44 7.25
CA PRO A 90 19.26 -0.48 7.18
C PRO A 90 18.71 -1.80 7.73
N LYS A 91 17.44 -1.80 8.18
CA LYS A 91 16.75 -3.01 8.65
C LYS A 91 16.44 -3.98 7.53
N PHE A 92 16.25 -3.47 6.32
CA PHE A 92 16.06 -4.22 5.09
C PHE A 92 16.45 -3.35 3.88
N ILE A 93 16.56 -3.97 2.71
CA ILE A 93 16.77 -3.29 1.45
C ILE A 93 15.62 -3.63 0.49
N ALA A 94 15.00 -2.63 -0.11
CA ALA A 94 13.94 -2.78 -1.10
C ALA A 94 14.39 -2.20 -2.44
N LEU A 95 14.27 -2.98 -3.52
CA LEU A 95 14.61 -2.55 -4.88
C LEU A 95 13.34 -2.27 -5.67
N ALA A 96 13.23 -1.08 -6.26
CA ALA A 96 12.12 -0.69 -7.13
C ALA A 96 12.66 -0.25 -8.50
N GLY A 97 12.04 -0.74 -9.56
CA GLY A 97 12.44 -0.44 -10.94
C GLY A 97 11.60 0.65 -11.59
N SER A 98 12.25 1.51 -12.37
CA SER A 98 11.62 2.46 -13.29
C SER A 98 11.41 1.84 -14.68
N PRO A 99 10.79 2.54 -15.66
CA PRO A 99 10.59 2.01 -17.00
C PRO A 99 11.88 1.56 -17.71
N ILE A 100 13.01 2.22 -17.49
CA ILE A 100 14.25 1.90 -18.23
C ILE A 100 14.81 0.54 -17.81
N PRO A 101 15.07 0.22 -16.54
CA PRO A 101 15.48 -1.11 -16.11
C PRO A 101 14.49 -2.21 -16.51
N PHE A 102 13.19 -1.92 -16.47
CA PHE A 102 12.16 -2.85 -16.92
C PHE A 102 12.31 -3.18 -18.42
N MET A 103 12.53 -2.18 -19.27
CA MET A 103 12.74 -2.37 -20.72
C MET A 103 14.05 -3.13 -21.01
N ASN A 104 15.08 -2.94 -20.18
CA ASN A 104 16.37 -3.62 -20.30
C ASN A 104 16.32 -5.07 -19.78
N GLY A 105 15.25 -5.47 -19.11
CA GLY A 105 15.11 -6.81 -18.56
C GLY A 105 15.97 -7.06 -17.32
N THR A 106 16.22 -6.04 -16.49
CA THR A 106 16.96 -6.17 -15.23
C THR A 106 16.30 -7.19 -14.30
N ASP A 107 17.05 -8.20 -13.86
CA ASP A 107 16.56 -9.26 -12.95
C ASP A 107 16.70 -8.82 -11.49
N PHE A 108 15.79 -7.96 -11.04
CA PHE A 108 15.75 -7.48 -9.65
C PHE A 108 15.66 -8.59 -8.61
N PRO A 109 14.89 -9.68 -8.80
CA PRO A 109 14.90 -10.81 -7.88
C PRO A 109 16.28 -11.47 -7.73
N ALA A 110 17.05 -11.61 -8.81
CA ALA A 110 18.40 -12.15 -8.74
C ALA A 110 19.36 -11.19 -8.03
N ILE A 111 19.30 -9.89 -8.36
CA ILE A 111 20.09 -8.85 -7.72
C ILE A 111 19.79 -8.80 -6.21
N ALA A 112 18.52 -8.85 -5.80
CA ALA A 112 18.14 -8.85 -4.39
C ALA A 112 18.76 -10.03 -3.63
N ARG A 113 18.75 -11.24 -4.21
CA ARG A 113 19.39 -12.43 -3.60
C ARG A 113 20.89 -12.27 -3.44
N VAL A 114 21.58 -11.67 -4.41
CA VAL A 114 23.01 -11.41 -4.31
C VAL A 114 23.30 -10.45 -3.18
N ILE A 115 22.61 -9.30 -3.13
CA ILE A 115 22.78 -8.29 -2.07
C ILE A 115 22.50 -8.91 -0.69
N GLU A 116 21.41 -9.67 -0.53
CA GLU A 116 21.07 -10.34 0.73
C GLU A 116 22.19 -11.32 1.16
N THR A 117 22.74 -12.08 0.21
CA THR A 117 23.82 -13.03 0.48
C THR A 117 25.12 -12.33 0.89
N GLU A 118 25.49 -11.22 0.23
CA GLU A 118 26.75 -10.51 0.45
C GLU A 118 26.69 -9.58 1.68
N THR A 119 25.52 -9.02 2.01
CA THR A 119 25.33 -8.10 3.15
C THR A 119 24.79 -8.77 4.41
N GLY A 120 24.06 -9.87 4.28
CA GLY A 120 23.29 -10.48 5.38
C GLY A 120 22.03 -9.67 5.77
N ILE A 121 21.69 -8.61 5.02
CA ILE A 121 20.51 -7.77 5.28
C ILE A 121 19.35 -8.29 4.44
N PRO A 122 18.16 -8.52 5.02
CA PRO A 122 16.98 -8.94 4.27
C PRO A 122 16.73 -8.02 3.08
N THR A 123 16.75 -8.57 1.87
CA THR A 123 16.63 -7.80 0.62
C THR A 123 15.52 -8.37 -0.25
N PHE A 124 14.69 -7.52 -0.81
CA PHE A 124 13.61 -7.91 -1.73
C PHE A 124 13.41 -6.89 -2.84
N SER A 125 12.80 -7.34 -3.92
CA SER A 125 12.41 -6.47 -5.02
C SER A 125 10.91 -6.31 -5.08
N VAL A 126 10.47 -5.11 -5.46
CA VAL A 126 9.07 -4.81 -5.79
C VAL A 126 8.98 -4.64 -7.31
N PRO A 127 8.14 -5.42 -8.01
CA PRO A 127 8.09 -5.43 -9.48
C PRO A 127 7.37 -4.19 -10.03
N THR A 128 7.98 -3.02 -9.85
CA THR A 128 7.52 -1.74 -10.39
C THR A 128 8.14 -1.46 -11.76
N ASN A 129 7.48 -0.64 -12.55
CA ASN A 129 7.95 -0.23 -13.87
C ASN A 129 7.51 1.19 -14.26
N GLY A 130 6.90 1.94 -13.34
CA GLY A 130 6.36 3.28 -13.59
C GLY A 130 5.08 3.32 -14.44
N MET A 131 4.46 2.17 -14.74
CA MET A 131 3.27 2.09 -15.61
C MET A 131 1.98 1.73 -14.84
N HIS A 132 2.08 1.46 -13.54
CA HIS A 132 0.96 1.24 -12.65
C HIS A 132 0.78 2.46 -11.74
N ASP A 133 -0.38 2.55 -11.10
CA ASP A 133 -0.63 3.57 -10.08
C ASP A 133 0.07 3.23 -8.74
N TYR A 134 0.04 4.19 -7.81
CA TYR A 134 0.67 4.05 -6.49
C TYR A 134 0.11 2.90 -5.66
N VAL A 135 -1.18 2.55 -5.83
CA VAL A 135 -1.83 1.45 -5.09
C VAL A 135 -1.13 0.12 -5.37
N TYR A 136 -0.73 -0.11 -6.63
CA TYR A 136 0.02 -1.29 -7.01
C TYR A 136 1.35 -1.39 -6.27
N GLY A 137 2.18 -0.34 -6.36
CA GLY A 137 3.52 -0.36 -5.76
C GLY A 137 3.49 -0.41 -4.24
N ALA A 138 2.70 0.46 -3.62
CA ALA A 138 2.55 0.51 -2.17
C ALA A 138 1.94 -0.79 -1.62
N GLY A 139 0.94 -1.34 -2.32
CA GLY A 139 0.30 -2.59 -1.93
C GLY A 139 1.25 -3.78 -1.93
N ILE A 140 2.11 -3.93 -2.96
CA ILE A 140 3.11 -5.00 -3.00
C ILE A 140 4.21 -4.77 -1.96
N ALA A 141 4.62 -3.52 -1.74
CA ALA A 141 5.62 -3.21 -0.71
C ALA A 141 5.13 -3.66 0.68
N LEU A 142 3.89 -3.33 1.07
CA LEU A 142 3.31 -3.77 2.34
C LEU A 142 3.06 -5.30 2.37
N GLU A 143 2.74 -5.92 1.25
CA GLU A 143 2.64 -7.37 1.11
C GLU A 143 3.98 -8.05 1.44
N GLU A 144 5.10 -7.54 0.91
CA GLU A 144 6.44 -8.08 1.21
C GLU A 144 6.83 -7.85 2.68
N ILE A 145 6.48 -6.72 3.27
CA ILE A 145 6.63 -6.50 4.73
C ILE A 145 5.83 -7.55 5.51
N ALA A 146 4.57 -7.79 5.16
CA ALA A 146 3.73 -8.78 5.81
C ALA A 146 4.31 -10.21 5.69
N LYS A 147 4.82 -10.58 4.51
CA LYS A 147 5.41 -11.91 4.28
C LYS A 147 6.69 -12.13 5.07
N ARG A 148 7.59 -11.14 5.09
CA ARG A 148 8.96 -11.31 5.56
C ARG A 148 9.14 -10.97 7.04
N PHE A 149 8.41 -9.97 7.54
CA PHE A 149 8.71 -9.37 8.85
C PHE A 149 7.62 -9.60 9.91
N THR A 150 6.48 -10.22 9.60
CA THR A 150 5.47 -10.51 10.62
C THR A 150 5.54 -11.96 11.11
N GLY A 151 5.26 -12.16 12.41
CA GLY A 151 5.35 -13.46 13.07
C GLY A 151 6.78 -13.81 13.52
N LYS A 152 6.90 -14.81 14.38
CA LYS A 152 8.22 -15.28 14.86
C LYS A 152 8.99 -15.86 13.68
N THR A 153 10.13 -15.30 13.38
CA THR A 153 11.04 -15.81 12.36
C THR A 153 11.49 -17.20 12.76
N GLU A 154 11.26 -18.22 11.94
CA GLU A 154 11.77 -19.59 12.16
C GLU A 154 13.32 -19.65 12.24
N ILE A 155 13.99 -18.56 11.91
CA ILE A 155 15.45 -18.39 11.98
C ILE A 155 15.98 -18.52 13.41
N GLU A 156 15.24 -18.09 14.44
CA GLU A 156 15.67 -18.28 15.84
C GLU A 156 15.61 -19.75 16.29
N ASN A 157 14.74 -20.55 15.70
CA ASN A 157 14.61 -21.99 16.02
C ASN A 157 15.70 -22.83 15.34
N ASP A 158 16.23 -22.41 14.19
CA ASP A 158 17.28 -23.17 13.49
C ASP A 158 18.67 -22.86 14.08
N THR A 159 18.90 -21.66 14.62
CA THR A 159 20.15 -21.32 15.32
C THR A 159 20.23 -22.05 16.66
N GLN A 160 19.12 -22.23 17.39
CA GLN A 160 19.09 -23.04 18.61
C GLN A 160 19.18 -24.56 18.34
N LYS A 161 18.73 -25.03 17.19
CA LYS A 161 18.91 -26.44 16.78
C LYS A 161 20.32 -26.75 16.28
N ARG A 162 21.00 -25.79 15.62
CA ARG A 162 22.39 -25.98 15.17
C ARG A 162 23.39 -26.00 16.30
N THR A 163 23.19 -25.27 17.37
CA THR A 163 24.04 -25.32 18.58
C THR A 163 23.91 -26.60 19.39
N SER A 164 22.84 -27.38 19.19
CA SER A 164 22.65 -28.70 19.83
C SER A 164 22.99 -29.90 18.93
N ALA A 165 23.20 -29.70 17.62
CA ALA A 165 23.46 -30.77 16.65
C ALA A 165 24.97 -30.96 16.32
N ASP A 166 25.84 -30.02 16.69
CA ASP A 166 27.29 -30.12 16.40
C ASP A 166 28.07 -31.09 17.28
N LYS A 167 27.38 -32.06 17.87
CA LYS A 167 28.03 -33.08 18.72
C LYS A 167 27.85 -34.54 18.29
N ILE A 168 27.32 -34.86 17.10
CA ILE A 168 27.33 -36.26 16.64
C ILE A 168 27.40 -36.35 15.10
N ALA A 169 28.44 -37.05 14.65
CA ALA A 169 28.60 -37.82 13.40
C ALA A 169 29.10 -37.15 12.13
N GLU A 170 30.38 -37.31 11.94
CA GLU A 170 30.98 -37.69 10.63
C GLU A 170 30.30 -39.02 10.16
N THR A 171 29.85 -39.07 8.93
CA THR A 171 30.07 -40.11 7.90
C THR A 171 29.02 -40.12 6.79
N GLU A 172 29.58 -40.23 5.58
CA GLU A 172 29.05 -40.85 4.36
C GLU A 172 28.15 -40.05 3.39
N THR A 173 28.79 -39.82 2.26
CA THR A 173 28.27 -39.46 0.93
C THR A 173 27.29 -40.50 0.38
N THR A 174 26.20 -40.07 -0.24
CA THR A 174 25.71 -40.57 -1.56
C THR A 174 24.67 -39.63 -2.20
N ASP A 175 24.86 -39.49 -3.48
CA ASP A 175 24.08 -38.90 -4.55
C ASP A 175 22.60 -39.33 -4.53
N ASP A 176 21.63 -38.44 -4.67
CA ASP A 176 20.53 -38.56 -5.65
C ASP A 176 19.63 -37.32 -5.72
N SER A 177 19.38 -36.91 -6.94
CA SER A 177 18.46 -35.88 -7.39
C SER A 177 17.00 -36.22 -7.10
N ARG A 178 16.26 -35.39 -6.37
CA ARG A 178 14.80 -35.20 -6.50
C ARG A 178 14.32 -34.00 -5.68
N PHE A 179 13.72 -33.04 -6.33
CA PHE A 179 12.92 -31.99 -5.68
C PHE A 179 11.65 -32.59 -5.08
N PRO A 180 11.28 -32.31 -3.85
CA PRO A 180 9.93 -32.55 -3.38
C PRO A 180 9.14 -31.24 -3.32
N ASP A 181 8.09 -31.15 -4.12
CA ASP A 181 6.93 -30.34 -3.82
C ASP A 181 6.31 -30.82 -2.49
N SER A 182 6.46 -30.03 -1.44
CA SER A 182 5.67 -30.23 -0.24
C SER A 182 4.97 -28.94 0.16
N VAL A 183 3.71 -28.85 -0.25
CA VAL A 183 2.71 -27.97 0.36
C VAL A 183 2.58 -28.38 1.83
N VAL A 184 3.20 -27.63 2.73
CA VAL A 184 3.00 -27.78 4.16
C VAL A 184 1.63 -27.20 4.50
N ASN A 185 0.70 -28.08 4.74
CA ASN A 185 -0.65 -27.79 5.22
C ASN A 185 -0.53 -27.35 6.70
N VAL A 186 -0.35 -26.06 6.96
CA VAL A 186 -0.32 -25.51 8.31
C VAL A 186 -1.76 -25.35 8.77
N ASN A 187 -2.24 -26.26 9.60
CA ASN A 187 -3.51 -26.10 10.31
C ASN A 187 -3.46 -24.80 11.13
N PRO A 188 -4.36 -23.83 10.94
CA PRO A 188 -4.37 -22.60 11.72
C PRO A 188 -4.62 -22.97 13.19
N LYS A 189 -3.66 -22.63 14.04
CA LYS A 189 -3.83 -22.79 15.50
C LYS A 189 -4.98 -21.88 15.92
N LYS A 190 -6.07 -22.45 16.45
CA LYS A 190 -7.16 -21.68 17.10
C LYS A 190 -6.53 -20.73 18.12
N LYS A 191 -6.64 -19.42 17.86
CA LYS A 191 -6.25 -18.38 18.83
C LYS A 191 -7.12 -18.56 20.09
N GLU A 192 -6.48 -18.59 21.26
CA GLU A 192 -7.19 -18.44 22.54
C GLU A 192 -7.87 -17.07 22.53
N LYS A 193 -9.17 -17.01 22.89
CA LYS A 193 -9.96 -15.77 22.95
C LYS A 193 -9.24 -14.77 23.87
N ARG A 194 -8.58 -13.77 23.29
CA ARG A 194 -8.06 -12.62 24.04
C ARG A 194 -9.22 -11.67 24.32
N SER A 195 -9.29 -11.13 25.52
CA SER A 195 -10.40 -10.28 26.01
C SER A 195 -10.23 -8.80 25.63
N GLY A 196 -9.60 -8.49 24.52
CA GLY A 196 -9.35 -7.13 24.09
C GLY A 196 -9.82 -6.88 22.65
N ARG A 197 -10.34 -5.69 22.37
CA ARG A 197 -10.67 -5.23 21.03
C ARG A 197 -9.41 -4.58 20.44
N SER A 198 -8.62 -5.34 19.69
CA SER A 198 -7.37 -4.89 19.09
C SER A 198 -7.41 -4.96 17.57
N VAL A 199 -6.89 -3.92 16.90
CA VAL A 199 -6.95 -3.78 15.44
C VAL A 199 -5.64 -3.24 14.86
N ASN A 200 -5.22 -3.75 13.69
CA ASN A 200 -4.20 -3.10 12.85
C ASN A 200 -4.88 -2.25 11.78
N LEU A 201 -4.36 -1.06 11.52
CA LEU A 201 -4.75 -0.24 10.38
C LEU A 201 -3.81 -0.53 9.20
N LEU A 202 -4.34 -1.02 8.10
CA LEU A 202 -3.56 -1.41 6.92
C LEU A 202 -3.81 -0.46 5.75
N GLY A 203 -2.73 0.04 5.14
CA GLY A 203 -2.79 0.93 3.99
C GLY A 203 -2.85 2.41 4.36
N VAL A 204 -2.27 2.79 5.50
CA VAL A 204 -2.23 4.18 5.97
C VAL A 204 -1.08 4.92 5.29
N THR A 205 -1.23 5.24 3.99
CA THR A 205 -0.22 6.01 3.27
C THR A 205 -0.52 7.51 3.29
N PRO A 206 0.50 8.39 3.30
CA PRO A 206 0.27 9.82 3.13
C PRO A 206 -0.32 10.16 1.75
N LEU A 207 -0.18 9.27 0.77
CA LEU A 207 -0.77 9.42 -0.56
C LEU A 207 -2.30 9.47 -0.48
N ASP A 208 -2.92 8.68 0.41
CA ASP A 208 -4.37 8.66 0.63
C ASP A 208 -4.83 9.58 1.76
N PHE A 209 -4.03 9.68 2.83
CA PHE A 209 -4.47 10.32 4.07
C PHE A 209 -3.80 11.67 4.36
N GLY A 210 -2.79 12.06 3.58
CA GLY A 210 -2.07 13.31 3.80
C GLY A 210 -1.30 13.29 5.13
N PRO A 211 -1.39 14.34 5.99
CA PRO A 211 -0.56 14.46 7.18
C PRO A 211 -0.95 13.48 8.29
N GLN A 212 0.03 13.15 9.15
CA GLN A 212 -0.11 12.25 10.30
C GLN A 212 -1.35 12.53 11.17
N LYS A 213 -1.77 13.79 11.28
CA LYS A 213 -2.97 14.21 12.02
C LYS A 213 -4.22 13.42 11.61
N ASN A 214 -4.38 13.09 10.34
CA ASN A 214 -5.55 12.35 9.85
C ASN A 214 -5.53 10.90 10.33
N VAL A 215 -4.34 10.32 10.50
CA VAL A 215 -4.17 8.97 11.10
C VAL A 215 -4.59 9.00 12.58
N GLU A 216 -4.20 10.02 13.31
CA GLU A 216 -4.58 10.17 14.71
C GLU A 216 -6.10 10.33 14.88
N ILE A 217 -6.76 11.06 13.96
CA ILE A 217 -8.23 11.15 13.94
C ILE A 217 -8.87 9.77 13.71
N MET A 218 -8.34 8.96 12.79
CA MET A 218 -8.83 7.59 12.58
C MET A 218 -8.67 6.71 13.83
N LYS A 219 -7.51 6.80 14.51
CA LYS A 219 -7.25 6.09 15.77
C LYS A 219 -8.22 6.53 16.86
N GLU A 220 -8.46 7.85 17.00
CA GLU A 220 -9.42 8.41 17.96
C GLU A 220 -10.85 7.95 17.68
N ASN A 221 -11.28 7.96 16.42
CA ASN A 221 -12.59 7.48 16.02
C ASN A 221 -12.81 6.02 16.43
N LEU A 222 -11.82 5.16 16.25
CA LEU A 222 -11.89 3.75 16.69
C LEU A 222 -11.83 3.61 18.21
N HIS A 223 -10.99 4.41 18.87
CA HIS A 223 -10.86 4.40 20.32
C HIS A 223 -12.18 4.77 21.03
N ASN A 224 -12.95 5.69 20.47
CA ASN A 224 -14.26 6.08 20.99
C ASN A 224 -15.28 4.92 21.02
N TYR A 225 -15.05 3.88 20.23
CA TYR A 225 -15.81 2.62 20.22
C TYR A 225 -15.10 1.45 20.93
N GLY A 226 -14.04 1.76 21.68
CA GLY A 226 -13.32 0.79 22.53
C GLY A 226 -12.29 -0.06 21.79
N TRP A 227 -11.88 0.31 20.57
CA TRP A 227 -10.82 -0.36 19.83
C TRP A 227 -9.44 0.19 20.18
N ASN A 228 -8.49 -0.71 20.39
CA ASN A 228 -7.08 -0.39 20.58
C ASN A 228 -6.32 -0.64 19.25
N VAL A 229 -5.80 0.41 18.64
CA VAL A 229 -4.98 0.29 17.43
C VAL A 229 -3.57 -0.16 17.83
N LEU A 230 -3.17 -1.35 17.38
CA LEU A 230 -1.85 -1.92 17.68
C LEU A 230 -0.79 -1.43 16.71
N SER A 231 -1.14 -1.26 15.44
CA SER A 231 -0.22 -0.77 14.42
C SER A 231 -0.95 -0.02 13.31
N ALA A 232 -0.27 0.97 12.72
CA ALA A 232 -0.70 1.69 11.51
C ALA A 232 0.37 1.48 10.41
N TRP A 233 -0.01 0.82 9.32
CA TRP A 233 0.93 0.37 8.28
C TRP A 233 1.12 1.42 7.21
N ALA A 234 2.35 1.83 7.04
CA ALA A 234 2.97 2.79 6.17
C ALA A 234 3.22 4.18 6.79
N MET A 235 2.44 4.64 7.77
CA MET A 235 2.63 5.95 8.38
C MET A 235 2.29 5.92 9.88
N GLY A 236 3.23 6.35 10.71
CA GLY A 236 3.05 6.52 12.16
C GLY A 236 3.51 5.36 13.02
N ASP A 237 4.11 4.30 12.43
CA ASP A 237 4.65 3.17 13.19
C ASP A 237 5.96 2.64 12.61
N THR A 238 6.73 1.94 13.43
CA THR A 238 8.01 1.34 13.07
C THR A 238 7.86 -0.11 12.60
N LEU A 239 8.90 -0.65 11.96
CA LEU A 239 8.92 -2.06 11.55
C LEU A 239 8.71 -3.01 12.74
N GLU A 240 9.25 -2.69 13.91
CA GLU A 240 9.11 -3.50 15.15
C GLU A 240 7.65 -3.58 15.61
N THR A 241 6.90 -2.49 15.47
CA THR A 241 5.47 -2.48 15.75
C THR A 241 4.71 -3.37 14.76
N LEU A 242 5.05 -3.27 13.48
CA LEU A 242 4.42 -4.09 12.43
C LEU A 242 4.71 -5.60 12.59
N GLN A 243 5.87 -5.97 13.13
CA GLN A 243 6.21 -7.37 13.40
C GLN A 243 5.23 -8.05 14.35
N GLN A 244 4.56 -7.27 15.21
CA GLN A 244 3.58 -7.77 16.18
C GLN A 244 2.14 -7.87 15.62
N ALA A 245 1.94 -7.64 14.33
CA ALA A 245 0.62 -7.61 13.71
C ALA A 245 -0.22 -8.89 13.92
N GLU A 246 0.44 -10.04 14.14
CA GLU A 246 -0.21 -11.33 14.48
C GLU A 246 -1.04 -11.26 15.77
N THR A 247 -0.78 -10.27 16.64
CA THR A 247 -1.45 -10.17 17.94
C THR A 247 -2.81 -9.47 17.89
N ALA A 248 -3.15 -8.83 16.78
CA ALA A 248 -4.45 -8.18 16.60
C ALA A 248 -5.59 -9.21 16.47
N ASP A 249 -6.77 -8.81 16.94
CA ASP A 249 -7.99 -9.63 16.80
C ASP A 249 -8.57 -9.54 15.39
N VAL A 250 -8.39 -8.37 14.73
CA VAL A 250 -8.89 -8.09 13.39
C VAL A 250 -7.98 -7.07 12.69
N ASN A 251 -7.96 -7.06 11.36
CA ASN A 251 -7.29 -6.05 10.55
C ASN A 251 -8.33 -5.12 9.91
N LEU A 252 -8.07 -3.81 9.88
CA LEU A 252 -8.88 -2.83 9.17
C LEU A 252 -8.10 -2.28 7.96
N VAL A 253 -8.59 -2.57 6.77
CA VAL A 253 -8.05 -2.06 5.51
C VAL A 253 -8.67 -0.69 5.27
N VAL A 254 -7.90 0.38 5.46
CA VAL A 254 -8.40 1.75 5.38
C VAL A 254 -8.27 2.38 4.00
N SER A 255 -7.45 1.81 3.13
CA SER A 255 -7.36 2.11 1.69
C SER A 255 -6.99 0.85 0.91
N ALA A 256 -7.17 0.85 -0.41
CA ALA A 256 -6.86 -0.27 -1.29
C ALA A 256 -5.42 -0.79 -1.14
N VAL A 257 -4.48 0.10 -0.79
CA VAL A 257 -3.08 -0.23 -0.53
C VAL A 257 -2.92 -1.32 0.53
N GLY A 258 -3.77 -1.34 1.57
CA GLY A 258 -3.68 -2.31 2.67
C GLY A 258 -4.17 -3.72 2.33
N LEU A 259 -4.91 -3.90 1.23
CA LEU A 259 -5.62 -5.16 0.96
C LEU A 259 -4.69 -6.37 0.76
N ARG A 260 -3.55 -6.19 0.08
CA ARG A 260 -2.58 -7.27 -0.15
C ARG A 260 -1.96 -7.75 1.16
N ALA A 261 -1.55 -6.83 2.02
CA ALA A 261 -1.04 -7.16 3.37
C ALA A 261 -2.10 -7.85 4.23
N ALA A 262 -3.37 -7.40 4.19
CA ALA A 262 -4.46 -8.04 4.93
C ALA A 262 -4.65 -9.51 4.55
N LYS A 263 -4.59 -9.83 3.26
CA LYS A 263 -4.68 -11.22 2.77
C LYS A 263 -3.52 -12.08 3.28
N VAL A 264 -2.29 -11.56 3.25
CA VAL A 264 -1.13 -12.27 3.80
C VAL A 264 -1.29 -12.53 5.29
N LEU A 265 -1.72 -11.54 6.07
CA LEU A 265 -1.94 -11.70 7.51
C LEU A 265 -3.08 -12.70 7.81
N GLN A 266 -4.11 -12.73 6.97
CA GLN A 266 -5.18 -13.73 7.07
C GLN A 266 -4.65 -15.15 6.75
N GLU A 267 -3.89 -15.31 5.69
CA GLU A 267 -3.29 -16.60 5.31
C GLU A 267 -2.30 -17.10 6.37
N LYS A 268 -1.43 -16.21 6.90
CA LYS A 268 -0.41 -16.60 7.89
C LYS A 268 -0.98 -16.86 9.28
N PHE A 269 -1.93 -16.07 9.73
CA PHE A 269 -2.36 -16.02 11.13
C PHE A 269 -3.85 -16.29 11.34
N GLY A 270 -4.64 -16.39 10.26
CA GLY A 270 -6.09 -16.50 10.34
C GLY A 270 -6.77 -15.24 10.87
N THR A 271 -6.08 -14.08 10.89
CA THR A 271 -6.66 -12.82 11.38
C THR A 271 -7.64 -12.30 10.33
N PRO A 272 -8.94 -12.18 10.63
CA PRO A 272 -9.92 -11.66 9.69
C PRO A 272 -9.67 -10.19 9.39
N TYR A 273 -10.22 -9.68 8.28
CA TYR A 273 -10.11 -8.27 7.97
C TYR A 273 -11.43 -7.66 7.49
N VAL A 274 -11.58 -6.37 7.76
CA VAL A 274 -12.71 -5.52 7.37
C VAL A 274 -12.17 -4.40 6.47
N ILE A 275 -12.95 -3.94 5.49
CA ILE A 275 -12.55 -2.87 4.56
C ILE A 275 -13.44 -1.64 4.77
N GLY A 276 -12.81 -0.51 5.11
CA GLY A 276 -13.48 0.77 5.31
C GLY A 276 -12.60 1.77 6.03
N THR A 277 -12.79 3.06 5.76
CA THR A 277 -12.07 4.15 6.42
C THR A 277 -12.91 4.69 7.59
N PRO A 278 -12.40 4.70 8.83
CA PRO A 278 -13.16 5.07 10.02
C PRO A 278 -13.28 6.60 10.18
N ASN A 279 -14.05 7.24 9.27
CA ASN A 279 -14.44 8.64 9.44
C ASN A 279 -15.51 8.80 10.53
N GLU A 280 -15.73 10.03 11.01
CA GLU A 280 -16.67 10.36 12.09
C GLU A 280 -18.08 9.74 11.90
N TRP A 281 -18.57 9.66 10.66
CA TRP A 281 -19.94 9.21 10.37
C TRP A 281 -20.08 7.71 10.19
N LEU A 282 -18.99 7.02 9.87
CA LEU A 282 -18.97 5.58 9.59
C LEU A 282 -18.28 4.75 10.68
N ALA A 283 -17.57 5.37 11.63
CA ALA A 283 -16.77 4.68 12.65
C ALA A 283 -17.59 3.68 13.50
N GLU A 284 -18.85 4.03 13.84
CA GLU A 284 -19.77 3.12 14.54
C GLU A 284 -20.02 1.83 13.74
N THR A 285 -20.41 1.97 12.47
CA THR A 285 -20.70 0.84 11.58
C THR A 285 -19.46 -0.01 11.31
N ILE A 286 -18.28 0.64 11.23
CA ILE A 286 -16.99 -0.08 11.13
C ILE A 286 -16.73 -0.84 12.44
N SER A 287 -16.97 -0.24 13.61
CA SER A 287 -16.79 -0.93 14.90
C SER A 287 -17.65 -2.18 15.00
N GLU A 288 -18.94 -2.11 14.62
CA GLU A 288 -19.83 -3.27 14.57
C GLU A 288 -19.30 -4.37 13.63
N ALA A 289 -18.82 -3.98 12.44
CA ALA A 289 -18.25 -4.93 11.49
C ALA A 289 -16.94 -5.57 11.99
N LEU A 290 -16.11 -4.82 12.71
CA LEU A 290 -14.90 -5.33 13.34
C LEU A 290 -15.22 -6.35 14.45
N GLU A 291 -16.25 -6.08 15.28
CA GLU A 291 -16.72 -7.00 16.31
C GLU A 291 -17.22 -8.31 15.69
N GLU A 292 -18.09 -8.20 14.67
CA GLU A 292 -18.62 -9.35 13.95
C GLU A 292 -17.49 -10.19 13.34
N ALA A 293 -16.52 -9.55 12.67
CA ALA A 293 -15.38 -10.23 12.07
C ALA A 293 -14.49 -10.93 13.11
N ALA A 294 -14.20 -10.27 14.23
CA ALA A 294 -13.39 -10.83 15.30
C ALA A 294 -14.08 -12.00 16.02
N GLU A 295 -15.40 -11.95 16.25
CA GLU A 295 -16.17 -12.98 16.93
C GLU A 295 -16.43 -14.20 16.05
N GLN A 296 -16.85 -13.96 14.80
CA GLN A 296 -17.27 -15.02 13.88
C GLN A 296 -16.13 -15.55 13.03
N GLN A 297 -14.95 -14.92 13.08
CA GLN A 297 -13.82 -15.21 12.19
C GLN A 297 -14.26 -15.21 10.71
N THR A 298 -15.12 -14.24 10.36
CA THR A 298 -15.67 -14.09 9.02
C THR A 298 -14.63 -13.46 8.10
N ASP A 299 -14.70 -13.83 6.83
CA ASP A 299 -13.92 -13.23 5.77
C ASP A 299 -14.21 -11.72 5.64
N TRP A 300 -13.47 -11.05 4.79
CA TRP A 300 -13.54 -9.63 4.55
C TRP A 300 -14.95 -9.09 4.27
N LYS A 301 -15.19 -7.85 4.68
CA LYS A 301 -16.47 -7.14 4.54
C LYS A 301 -16.19 -5.69 4.13
N MET A 302 -16.73 -5.26 3.00
CA MET A 302 -16.67 -3.86 2.56
C MET A 302 -17.83 -3.09 3.22
N VAL A 303 -17.54 -2.44 4.34
CA VAL A 303 -18.56 -1.77 5.18
C VAL A 303 -19.26 -0.65 4.40
N TYR A 304 -18.50 0.09 3.61
CA TYR A 304 -19.01 1.23 2.85
C TYR A 304 -19.93 0.87 1.67
N LEU A 305 -20.03 -0.40 1.29
CA LEU A 305 -20.99 -0.85 0.28
C LEU A 305 -22.31 -1.31 0.86
N GLN A 306 -22.38 -1.44 2.19
CA GLN A 306 -23.61 -1.87 2.85
C GLN A 306 -24.59 -0.72 2.99
N ASN A 307 -25.87 -1.03 2.77
CA ASN A 307 -26.97 -0.07 2.95
C ASN A 307 -26.83 1.23 2.13
N ARG A 308 -26.12 1.20 0.99
CA ARG A 308 -26.03 2.34 0.08
C ARG A 308 -27.42 2.66 -0.51
N MET A 309 -27.71 3.95 -0.63
CA MET A 309 -29.00 4.43 -1.18
C MET A 309 -29.14 4.02 -2.65
N GLN A 310 -30.29 3.46 -3.04
CA GLN A 310 -30.57 3.01 -4.41
C GLN A 310 -31.22 4.09 -5.31
N LYS A 311 -31.04 5.37 -4.96
CA LYS A 311 -31.55 6.51 -5.75
C LYS A 311 -30.47 6.98 -6.73
N GLU A 312 -30.89 7.76 -7.73
CA GLU A 312 -29.98 8.52 -8.58
C GLU A 312 -29.04 9.38 -7.74
N ALA A 313 -27.77 9.43 -8.11
CA ALA A 313 -26.78 10.14 -7.32
C ALA A 313 -26.92 11.66 -7.44
N GLU A 314 -27.00 12.32 -6.32
CA GLU A 314 -27.02 13.78 -6.19
C GLU A 314 -25.60 14.35 -6.14
N ILE A 315 -24.67 13.57 -5.55
CA ILE A 315 -23.26 13.94 -5.35
C ILE A 315 -22.37 12.90 -6.04
N THR A 316 -21.33 13.37 -6.71
CA THR A 316 -20.28 12.53 -7.29
C THR A 316 -18.97 12.79 -6.57
N LEU A 317 -18.34 11.74 -6.02
CA LEU A 317 -16.99 11.77 -5.46
C LEU A 317 -16.02 11.19 -6.48
N ILE A 318 -14.80 11.72 -6.55
CA ILE A 318 -13.74 11.15 -7.39
C ILE A 318 -12.54 10.84 -6.51
N GLY A 319 -12.05 9.58 -6.53
CA GLY A 319 -10.85 9.20 -5.78
C GLY A 319 -10.73 7.71 -5.52
N GLU A 320 -9.93 7.36 -4.54
CA GLU A 320 -9.65 5.98 -4.12
C GLU A 320 -10.93 5.36 -3.52
N PRO A 321 -11.29 4.10 -3.87
CA PRO A 321 -12.64 3.60 -3.63
C PRO A 321 -12.95 3.31 -2.16
N VAL A 322 -11.99 2.95 -1.33
CA VAL A 322 -12.25 2.66 0.10
C VAL A 322 -12.48 3.96 0.86
N THR A 323 -11.63 4.96 0.65
CA THR A 323 -11.73 6.28 1.29
C THR A 323 -12.97 7.03 0.82
N MET A 324 -13.15 7.13 -0.52
CA MET A 324 -14.31 7.82 -1.09
C MET A 324 -15.61 7.04 -0.88
N GLY A 325 -15.58 5.71 -0.93
CA GLY A 325 -16.73 4.86 -0.61
C GLY A 325 -17.17 5.03 0.85
N SER A 326 -16.21 5.09 1.77
CA SER A 326 -16.48 5.35 3.20
C SER A 326 -17.03 6.76 3.43
N LEU A 327 -16.54 7.76 2.71
CA LEU A 327 -17.06 9.12 2.73
C LEU A 327 -18.49 9.15 2.17
N ALA A 328 -18.73 8.48 1.04
CA ALA A 328 -20.04 8.37 0.42
C ALA A 328 -21.08 7.75 1.36
N ALA A 329 -20.74 6.60 1.97
CA ALA A 329 -21.61 5.94 2.94
C ALA A 329 -21.91 6.84 4.16
N GLY A 330 -20.88 7.57 4.64
CA GLY A 330 -21.04 8.54 5.72
C GLY A 330 -21.98 9.70 5.35
N ILE A 331 -21.85 10.28 4.16
CA ILE A 331 -22.73 11.33 3.65
C ILE A 331 -24.17 10.82 3.53
N GLU A 332 -24.37 9.63 2.95
CA GLU A 332 -25.69 9.01 2.82
C GLU A 332 -26.33 8.78 4.20
N LYS A 333 -25.58 8.25 5.18
CA LYS A 333 -26.04 7.99 6.56
C LYS A 333 -26.39 9.29 7.29
N LYS A 334 -25.55 10.32 7.17
CA LYS A 334 -25.68 11.56 7.95
C LYS A 334 -26.68 12.55 7.36
N TYR A 335 -26.67 12.70 6.03
CA TYR A 335 -27.40 13.78 5.34
C TYR A 335 -28.53 13.28 4.44
N GLY A 336 -28.59 11.99 4.13
CA GLY A 336 -29.64 11.41 3.28
C GLY A 336 -29.52 11.76 1.79
N HIS A 337 -28.34 12.22 1.33
CA HIS A 337 -28.04 12.52 -0.08
C HIS A 337 -27.41 11.31 -0.75
N SER A 338 -27.97 10.87 -1.88
CA SER A 338 -27.42 9.76 -2.64
C SER A 338 -26.09 10.14 -3.30
N VAL A 339 -25.06 9.30 -3.12
CA VAL A 339 -23.71 9.56 -3.58
C VAL A 339 -23.25 8.44 -4.53
N ARG A 340 -22.45 8.74 -5.54
CA ARG A 340 -21.69 7.79 -6.34
C ARG A 340 -20.21 8.10 -6.29
N VAL A 341 -19.37 7.08 -6.51
CA VAL A 341 -17.91 7.22 -6.54
C VAL A 341 -17.39 6.85 -7.92
N PHE A 342 -16.57 7.72 -8.51
CA PHE A 342 -15.77 7.41 -9.68
C PHE A 342 -14.32 7.22 -9.24
N CYS A 343 -13.79 6.02 -9.47
CA CYS A 343 -12.42 5.68 -9.13
C CYS A 343 -11.55 5.74 -10.40
N PRO A 344 -10.48 6.56 -10.40
CA PRO A 344 -9.59 6.67 -11.55
C PRO A 344 -8.43 5.66 -11.51
N LEU A 345 -8.43 4.71 -10.55
CA LEU A 345 -7.34 3.77 -10.29
C LEU A 345 -7.72 2.37 -10.79
N LYS A 346 -6.89 1.81 -11.66
CA LYS A 346 -7.16 0.52 -12.31
C LYS A 346 -7.12 -0.67 -11.33
N GLU A 347 -6.22 -0.65 -10.37
CA GLU A 347 -5.99 -1.76 -9.44
C GLU A 347 -7.15 -1.96 -8.41
N CYS A 348 -8.19 -1.14 -8.49
CA CYS A 348 -9.27 -1.06 -7.52
C CYS A 348 -10.61 -1.66 -7.99
N GLU A 349 -10.65 -2.41 -9.10
CA GLU A 349 -11.90 -2.90 -9.72
C GLU A 349 -12.82 -3.68 -8.76
N ASN A 350 -12.25 -4.46 -7.84
CA ASN A 350 -13.02 -5.28 -6.89
C ASN A 350 -13.47 -4.50 -5.64
N LEU A 351 -13.22 -3.20 -5.57
CA LEU A 351 -13.50 -2.36 -4.42
C LEU A 351 -14.60 -1.31 -4.68
N VAL A 352 -15.19 -1.30 -5.86
CA VAL A 352 -16.27 -0.39 -6.24
C VAL A 352 -17.63 -1.07 -6.13
N GLY A 353 -18.65 -0.31 -5.72
CA GLY A 353 -20.04 -0.78 -5.62
C GLY A 353 -20.80 -0.69 -6.94
N GLU A 354 -22.04 -1.20 -6.96
CA GLU A 354 -22.88 -1.21 -8.16
C GLU A 354 -23.21 0.19 -8.72
N LYS A 355 -23.25 1.20 -7.85
CA LYS A 355 -23.49 2.62 -8.22
C LYS A 355 -22.23 3.34 -8.63
N ASP A 356 -21.08 2.78 -8.27
CA ASP A 356 -19.77 3.34 -8.44
C ASP A 356 -19.14 2.77 -9.71
N ALA A 357 -18.09 3.41 -10.22
CA ALA A 357 -17.43 2.93 -11.43
C ALA A 357 -15.93 3.21 -11.41
N ILE A 358 -15.16 2.30 -12.03
CA ILE A 358 -13.79 2.60 -12.46
C ILE A 358 -13.86 3.42 -13.74
N VAL A 359 -13.29 4.63 -13.72
CA VAL A 359 -13.31 5.56 -14.85
C VAL A 359 -11.87 5.96 -15.17
N LEU A 360 -11.28 5.34 -16.16
CA LEU A 360 -9.87 5.53 -16.52
C LEU A 360 -9.70 6.54 -17.65
N GLY A 361 -8.80 7.50 -17.42
CA GLY A 361 -8.45 8.51 -18.40
C GLY A 361 -9.37 9.74 -18.39
N GLU A 362 -8.83 10.84 -18.89
CA GLU A 362 -9.46 12.16 -18.84
C GLU A 362 -10.76 12.24 -19.65
N GLU A 363 -10.77 11.75 -20.89
CA GLU A 363 -11.97 11.78 -21.76
C GLU A 363 -13.14 10.98 -21.14
N ALA A 364 -12.85 9.78 -20.58
CA ALA A 364 -13.87 8.95 -19.95
C ALA A 364 -14.42 9.62 -18.68
N MET A 365 -13.55 10.28 -17.90
CA MET A 365 -13.95 11.01 -16.71
C MET A 365 -14.82 12.23 -17.07
N GLU A 366 -14.43 13.01 -18.07
CA GLU A 366 -15.22 14.14 -18.56
C GLU A 366 -16.61 13.70 -19.03
N GLU A 367 -16.69 12.61 -19.79
CA GLU A 367 -17.96 12.04 -20.25
C GLU A 367 -18.82 11.58 -19.06
N ALA A 368 -18.23 10.87 -18.08
CA ALA A 368 -18.94 10.37 -16.89
C ALA A 368 -19.46 11.50 -15.99
N LEU A 369 -18.81 12.66 -16.03
CA LEU A 369 -19.19 13.85 -15.24
C LEU A 369 -20.22 14.75 -15.91
N ARG A 370 -20.58 14.52 -17.18
CA ARG A 370 -21.39 15.43 -18.00
C ARG A 370 -22.65 15.96 -17.31
N ASP A 371 -23.36 15.10 -16.58
CA ASP A 371 -24.60 15.42 -15.91
C ASP A 371 -24.45 15.62 -14.38
N ALA A 372 -23.21 15.61 -13.87
CA ALA A 372 -22.95 15.77 -12.45
C ALA A 372 -23.26 17.21 -11.99
N LYS A 373 -24.02 17.33 -10.91
CA LYS A 373 -24.44 18.63 -10.33
C LYS A 373 -23.53 19.08 -9.19
N ILE A 374 -23.15 18.13 -8.33
CA ILE A 374 -22.24 18.35 -7.20
C ILE A 374 -21.11 17.37 -7.33
N ILE A 375 -19.89 17.89 -7.37
CA ILE A 375 -18.67 17.11 -7.49
C ILE A 375 -17.76 17.44 -6.31
N VAL A 376 -17.25 16.41 -5.64
CA VAL A 376 -16.22 16.54 -4.59
C VAL A 376 -15.01 15.74 -5.07
N ALA A 377 -13.91 16.41 -5.31
CA ALA A 377 -12.72 15.79 -5.90
C ALA A 377 -11.47 16.63 -5.64
N ASP A 378 -10.32 16.04 -5.94
CA ASP A 378 -9.07 16.80 -6.01
C ASP A 378 -9.20 17.97 -6.99
N PRO A 379 -8.65 19.16 -6.68
CA PRO A 379 -8.68 20.35 -7.55
C PRO A 379 -8.20 20.10 -8.99
N LEU A 380 -7.38 19.08 -9.19
CA LEU A 380 -6.91 18.57 -10.47
C LEU A 380 -8.05 18.31 -11.47
N TYR A 381 -9.21 17.85 -10.99
CA TYR A 381 -10.37 17.52 -11.83
C TYR A 381 -11.21 18.73 -12.25
N LYS A 382 -11.04 19.86 -11.59
CA LYS A 382 -11.88 21.06 -11.82
C LYS A 382 -11.94 21.51 -13.29
N PRO A 383 -10.83 21.46 -14.08
CA PRO A 383 -10.84 21.89 -15.49
C PRO A 383 -11.75 21.06 -16.41
N ILE A 384 -11.99 19.79 -16.08
CA ILE A 384 -12.82 18.88 -16.89
C ILE A 384 -14.25 18.73 -16.38
N CYS A 385 -14.59 19.43 -15.29
CA CYS A 385 -15.93 19.39 -14.74
C CYS A 385 -16.92 20.28 -15.53
N PRO A 386 -18.23 19.94 -15.56
CA PRO A 386 -19.26 20.78 -16.20
C PRO A 386 -19.27 22.21 -15.65
N ALA A 387 -19.38 23.20 -16.51
CA ALA A 387 -19.34 24.62 -16.14
C ALA A 387 -20.46 25.05 -15.13
N LYS A 388 -21.53 24.27 -15.02
CA LYS A 388 -22.67 24.54 -14.11
C LYS A 388 -22.66 23.69 -12.84
N CYS A 389 -21.66 22.81 -12.65
CA CYS A 389 -21.59 22.02 -11.42
C CYS A 389 -21.14 22.87 -10.22
N THR A 390 -21.50 22.43 -9.03
CA THR A 390 -20.89 22.91 -7.78
C THR A 390 -19.72 22.01 -7.48
N PHE A 391 -18.50 22.56 -7.46
CA PHE A 391 -17.28 21.82 -7.20
C PHE A 391 -16.75 22.11 -5.80
N TYR A 392 -16.56 21.06 -5.00
CA TYR A 392 -15.92 21.12 -3.69
C TYR A 392 -14.55 20.47 -3.79
N GLU A 393 -13.53 21.20 -3.38
CA GLU A 393 -12.13 20.76 -3.42
C GLU A 393 -11.85 19.79 -2.26
N LEU A 394 -11.32 18.63 -2.59
CA LEU A 394 -10.83 17.63 -1.66
C LEU A 394 -9.43 17.19 -2.12
N PRO A 395 -8.38 17.92 -1.72
CA PRO A 395 -7.00 17.63 -2.15
C PRO A 395 -6.57 16.22 -1.80
N HIS A 396 -5.87 15.57 -2.74
CA HIS A 396 -5.37 14.21 -2.59
C HIS A 396 -3.91 14.13 -3.04
N VAL A 397 -3.01 13.69 -2.15
CA VAL A 397 -1.56 13.73 -2.42
C VAL A 397 -1.18 12.90 -3.63
N ALA A 398 -1.77 11.71 -3.81
CA ALA A 398 -1.45 10.87 -4.97
C ALA A 398 -1.90 11.46 -6.33
N PHE A 399 -2.79 12.44 -6.35
CA PHE A 399 -3.29 13.06 -7.59
C PHE A 399 -2.58 14.39 -7.90
N SER A 400 -2.60 15.34 -6.97
CA SER A 400 -2.03 16.67 -7.18
C SER A 400 -0.75 16.94 -6.38
N GLY A 401 -0.22 15.93 -5.68
CA GLY A 401 0.96 16.05 -4.85
C GLY A 401 0.76 17.00 -3.68
N ARG A 402 1.83 17.67 -3.27
CA ARG A 402 1.81 18.63 -2.16
C ARG A 402 1.25 20.02 -2.47
N LEU A 403 0.82 20.26 -3.69
CA LEU A 403 0.46 21.61 -4.15
C LEU A 403 -0.62 22.28 -3.31
N TRP A 404 -1.51 21.51 -2.73
CA TRP A 404 -2.67 21.98 -1.97
C TRP A 404 -2.54 21.75 -0.45
N PHE A 405 -1.45 21.16 0.00
CA PHE A 405 -1.20 20.91 1.42
C PHE A 405 -0.37 22.05 2.02
N GLY A 406 -0.92 22.75 3.03
CA GLY A 406 -0.24 23.85 3.72
C GLY A 406 -0.62 25.26 3.25
N THR A 407 -1.64 25.38 2.42
CA THR A 407 -2.34 26.66 2.20
C THR A 407 -3.55 26.70 3.12
N ASP A 408 -3.37 27.33 4.30
CA ASP A 408 -4.46 27.66 5.22
C ASP A 408 -5.49 28.59 4.59
#